data_77eaee36dd9588fd2f1af5f0f7f41192
#
_entry.id   77eaee36dd9588fd2f1af5f0f7f41192
#
_cell.length_a   1.000
_cell.length_b   1.000
_cell.length_c   1.000
_cell.angle_alpha   90.00
_cell.angle_beta   90.00
_cell.angle_gamma   90.00
#
_symmetry.space_group_name_H-M   'P 1'
#
loop_
_entity.id
_entity.type
_entity.pdbx_description
1 polymer ?
#
loop_
_entity_poly.entity_id
_entity_poly.type
_entity_poly.pdbx_seq_one_letter_code
_entity_poly.pdbx_strand_id
1 'polypeptide(L)'
;NCAFHDFEAENLMDRDMFSLSSGEKQKIAIIAAKTLNPKIYVFDEPSANLDIHSIIKLKKIMEWLKKQGHTVIVSEHRLFYLKNLVDKCLIMKDGKIDRELKKNDVDNLNNSDIRAYKLRTFKLSNIKYERKDNLIVNKQNADFKVENLSFSYDVNHSVLSNCNLEGNFGETVAIVGHNGNGKTTLGKIMSGLLKARSGQFFIEG
;
A
#
# COMPACT_ATOMS: atom_id res chain seq x y z
N ASN A 1 13.19 -20.07 14.79
CA ASN A 1 14.23 -19.07 14.44
C ASN A 1 14.60 -19.09 12.95
N CYS A 2 14.67 -20.27 12.29
CA CYS A 2 15.05 -20.37 10.89
C CYS A 2 14.09 -19.59 9.95
N ALA A 3 12.78 -19.66 10.19
CA ALA A 3 11.79 -18.97 9.36
C ALA A 3 11.87 -17.44 9.46
N PHE A 4 12.23 -16.89 10.61
CA PHE A 4 12.44 -15.44 10.76
C PHE A 4 13.69 -14.97 10.00
N HIS A 5 14.75 -15.78 10.01
CA HIS A 5 15.96 -15.50 9.24
C HIS A 5 15.71 -15.49 7.73
N ASP A 6 14.98 -16.47 7.21
CA ASP A 6 14.67 -16.57 5.78
C ASP A 6 13.91 -15.34 5.23
N PHE A 7 13.22 -14.64 6.12
CA PHE A 7 12.44 -13.45 5.77
C PHE A 7 13.04 -12.13 6.30
N GLU A 8 14.27 -12.14 6.83
CA GLU A 8 14.90 -10.96 7.42
C GLU A 8 13.98 -10.27 8.44
N ALA A 9 13.48 -11.02 9.41
CA ALA A 9 12.44 -10.58 10.35
C ALA A 9 12.81 -10.78 11.83
N GLU A 10 14.09 -11.03 12.12
CA GLU A 10 14.57 -11.28 13.48
C GLU A 10 14.22 -10.12 14.43
N ASN A 11 14.27 -8.90 13.93
CA ASN A 11 13.92 -7.69 14.67
C ASN A 11 12.44 -7.60 15.08
N LEU A 12 11.58 -8.52 14.58
CA LEU A 12 10.16 -8.56 14.90
C LEU A 12 9.82 -9.59 15.99
N MET A 13 10.77 -10.46 16.37
CA MET A 13 10.52 -11.60 17.26
C MET A 13 9.99 -11.19 18.64
N ASP A 14 10.54 -10.12 19.21
CA ASP A 14 10.24 -9.66 20.57
C ASP A 14 9.30 -8.43 20.60
N ARG A 15 8.74 -8.05 19.44
CA ARG A 15 7.86 -6.89 19.33
C ARG A 15 6.40 -7.26 19.60
N ASP A 16 5.72 -6.38 20.33
CA ASP A 16 4.29 -6.49 20.53
C ASP A 16 3.53 -6.42 19.18
N MET A 17 2.60 -7.36 18.97
CA MET A 17 1.78 -7.43 17.76
C MET A 17 0.99 -6.14 17.47
N PHE A 18 0.58 -5.40 18.50
CA PHE A 18 -0.15 -4.15 18.32
C PHE A 18 0.76 -3.02 17.81
N SER A 19 2.06 -3.09 18.10
CA SER A 19 3.05 -2.11 17.63
C SER A 19 3.49 -2.31 16.18
N LEU A 20 3.13 -3.43 15.56
CA LEU A 20 3.54 -3.78 14.21
C LEU A 20 2.70 -3.07 13.16
N SER A 21 3.36 -2.63 12.08
CA SER A 21 2.72 -2.16 10.86
C SER A 21 1.97 -3.29 10.14
N SER A 22 1.03 -2.94 9.25
CA SER A 22 0.28 -3.93 8.46
C SER A 22 1.20 -4.87 7.67
N GLY A 23 2.29 -4.35 7.08
CA GLY A 23 3.26 -5.17 6.35
C GLY A 23 4.08 -6.11 7.25
N GLU A 24 4.45 -5.67 8.46
CA GLU A 24 5.12 -6.51 9.44
C GLU A 24 4.20 -7.62 9.96
N LYS A 25 2.93 -7.31 10.26
CA LYS A 25 1.91 -8.32 10.64
C LYS A 25 1.75 -9.38 9.56
N GLN A 26 1.66 -8.96 8.31
CA GLN A 26 1.55 -9.87 7.18
C GLN A 26 2.79 -10.76 7.03
N LYS A 27 3.98 -10.16 7.19
CA LYS A 27 5.25 -10.91 7.17
C LYS A 27 5.27 -11.99 8.24
N ILE A 28 4.86 -11.69 9.47
CA ILE A 28 4.75 -12.65 10.57
C ILE A 28 3.71 -13.76 10.25
N ALA A 29 2.56 -13.41 9.68
CA ALA A 29 1.56 -14.39 9.28
C ALA A 29 2.12 -15.39 8.25
N ILE A 30 2.91 -14.93 7.28
CA ILE A 30 3.57 -15.79 6.30
C ILE A 30 4.64 -16.67 6.97
N ILE A 31 5.43 -16.12 7.91
CA ILE A 31 6.41 -16.87 8.70
C ILE A 31 5.73 -17.98 9.51
N ALA A 32 4.59 -17.67 10.16
CA ALA A 32 3.81 -18.65 10.90
C ALA A 32 3.27 -19.77 9.98
N ALA A 33 2.72 -19.40 8.82
CA ALA A 33 2.29 -20.38 7.82
C ALA A 33 3.43 -21.27 7.33
N LYS A 34 4.66 -20.70 7.17
CA LYS A 34 5.84 -21.45 6.75
C LYS A 34 6.25 -22.54 7.74
N THR A 35 6.02 -22.36 9.03
CA THR A 35 6.35 -23.39 10.03
C THR A 35 5.59 -24.69 9.81
N LEU A 36 4.44 -24.63 9.16
CA LEU A 36 3.62 -25.79 8.78
C LEU A 36 4.11 -26.46 7.49
N ASN A 37 5.08 -25.84 6.79
CA ASN A 37 5.65 -26.30 5.52
C ASN A 37 4.60 -26.74 4.48
N PRO A 38 3.55 -25.93 4.18
CA PRO A 38 2.52 -26.31 3.27
C PRO A 38 3.03 -26.37 1.83
N LYS A 39 2.48 -27.27 1.01
CA LYS A 39 2.81 -27.31 -0.43
C LYS A 39 2.16 -26.15 -1.20
N ILE A 40 1.06 -25.61 -0.69
CA ILE A 40 0.26 -24.57 -1.33
C ILE A 40 0.04 -23.42 -0.34
N TYR A 41 0.39 -22.21 -0.75
CA TYR A 41 0.07 -20.97 -0.06
C TYR A 41 -1.07 -20.26 -0.79
N VAL A 42 -2.07 -19.81 -0.06
CA VAL A 42 -3.17 -19.02 -0.59
C VAL A 42 -3.14 -17.64 0.03
N PHE A 43 -3.09 -16.62 -0.80
CA PHE A 43 -3.11 -15.21 -0.40
C PHE A 43 -4.39 -14.56 -0.94
N ASP A 44 -5.17 -13.96 -0.06
CA ASP A 44 -6.36 -13.21 -0.41
C ASP A 44 -6.11 -11.71 -0.18
N GLU A 45 -6.14 -10.91 -1.24
CA GLU A 45 -5.86 -9.48 -1.29
C GLU A 45 -4.63 -9.05 -0.46
N PRO A 46 -3.49 -9.72 -0.59
CA PRO A 46 -2.35 -9.50 0.31
C PRO A 46 -1.70 -8.12 0.15
N SER A 47 -1.99 -7.38 -0.90
CA SER A 47 -1.49 -6.01 -1.07
C SER A 47 -2.40 -4.96 -0.42
N ALA A 48 -3.55 -5.34 0.15
CA ALA A 48 -4.46 -4.42 0.81
C ALA A 48 -3.76 -3.68 1.96
N ASN A 49 -3.94 -2.37 2.03
CA ASN A 49 -3.34 -1.50 3.05
C ASN A 49 -1.80 -1.47 3.10
N LEU A 50 -1.11 -2.04 2.10
CA LEU A 50 0.33 -1.95 1.97
C LEU A 50 0.75 -0.75 1.11
N ASP A 51 1.85 -0.12 1.49
CA ASP A 51 2.55 0.83 0.63
C ASP A 51 3.36 0.10 -0.45
N ILE A 52 3.84 0.84 -1.44
CA ILE A 52 4.60 0.28 -2.59
C ILE A 52 5.83 -0.50 -2.12
N HIS A 53 6.54 -0.01 -1.09
CA HIS A 53 7.75 -0.67 -0.58
C HIS A 53 7.42 -2.04 0.04
N SER A 54 6.34 -2.10 0.84
CA SER A 54 5.83 -3.34 1.43
C SER A 54 5.32 -4.33 0.38
N ILE A 55 4.69 -3.84 -0.69
CA ILE A 55 4.26 -4.67 -1.84
C ILE A 55 5.47 -5.30 -2.55
N ILE A 56 6.56 -4.55 -2.72
CA ILE A 56 7.79 -5.09 -3.32
C ILE A 56 8.40 -6.19 -2.43
N LYS A 57 8.39 -6.01 -1.11
CA LYS A 57 8.83 -7.04 -0.16
C LYS A 57 7.95 -8.29 -0.24
N LEU A 58 6.62 -8.12 -0.27
CA LEU A 58 5.66 -9.21 -0.43
C LEU A 58 5.93 -10.00 -1.72
N LYS A 59 6.16 -9.31 -2.84
CA LYS A 59 6.53 -9.96 -4.10
C LYS A 59 7.77 -10.83 -3.95
N LYS A 60 8.83 -10.32 -3.33
CA LYS A 60 10.07 -11.09 -3.08
C LYS A 60 9.82 -12.37 -2.26
N ILE A 61 8.93 -12.30 -1.26
CA ILE A 61 8.52 -13.46 -0.46
C ILE A 61 7.84 -14.51 -1.36
N MET A 62 6.90 -14.10 -2.20
CA MET A 62 6.21 -15.01 -3.13
C MET A 62 7.18 -15.63 -4.15
N GLU A 63 8.12 -14.85 -4.69
CA GLU A 63 9.17 -15.32 -5.58
C GLU A 63 10.06 -16.37 -4.89
N TRP A 64 10.40 -16.13 -3.61
CA TRP A 64 11.16 -17.06 -2.81
C TRP A 64 10.39 -18.37 -2.56
N LEU A 65 9.10 -18.30 -2.14
CA LEU A 65 8.24 -19.48 -1.96
C LEU A 65 8.18 -20.33 -3.24
N LYS A 66 7.99 -19.67 -4.39
CA LYS A 66 7.95 -20.32 -5.70
C LYS A 66 9.29 -21.04 -6.01
N LYS A 67 10.44 -20.40 -5.73
CA LYS A 67 11.76 -20.99 -5.91
C LYS A 67 12.01 -22.20 -5.00
N GLN A 68 11.37 -22.24 -3.82
CA GLN A 68 11.41 -23.41 -2.93
C GLN A 68 10.49 -24.55 -3.36
N GLY A 69 9.78 -24.41 -4.50
CA GLY A 69 8.88 -25.44 -5.04
C GLY A 69 7.46 -25.41 -4.46
N HIS A 70 7.11 -24.37 -3.71
CA HIS A 70 5.75 -24.18 -3.22
C HIS A 70 4.83 -23.62 -4.32
N THR A 71 3.58 -24.03 -4.33
CA THR A 71 2.54 -23.40 -5.16
C THR A 71 2.00 -22.16 -4.45
N VAL A 72 1.90 -21.06 -5.17
CA VAL A 72 1.36 -19.79 -4.66
C VAL A 72 0.09 -19.44 -5.43
N ILE A 73 -1.04 -19.34 -4.75
CA ILE A 73 -2.32 -18.87 -5.28
C ILE A 73 -2.59 -17.49 -4.70
N VAL A 74 -2.90 -16.52 -5.55
CA VAL A 74 -3.15 -15.13 -5.13
C VAL A 74 -4.46 -14.64 -5.71
N SER A 75 -5.40 -14.24 -4.85
CA SER A 75 -6.57 -13.44 -5.23
C SER A 75 -6.17 -11.96 -5.07
N GLU A 76 -6.27 -11.14 -6.12
CA GLU A 76 -5.70 -9.80 -6.10
C GLU A 76 -6.33 -8.85 -7.12
N HIS A 77 -6.46 -7.58 -6.73
CA HIS A 77 -6.88 -6.50 -7.61
C HIS A 77 -5.71 -5.66 -8.14
N ARG A 78 -4.59 -5.57 -7.39
CA ARG A 78 -3.40 -4.81 -7.78
C ARG A 78 -2.42 -5.70 -8.52
N LEU A 79 -2.57 -5.82 -9.83
CA LEU A 79 -1.86 -6.81 -10.65
C LEU A 79 -0.41 -6.44 -10.99
N PHE A 80 -0.02 -5.18 -10.83
CA PHE A 80 1.28 -4.66 -11.31
C PHE A 80 2.49 -5.37 -10.70
N TYR A 81 2.42 -5.79 -9.43
CA TYR A 81 3.53 -6.47 -8.76
C TYR A 81 3.59 -7.97 -9.08
N LEU A 82 2.48 -8.54 -9.54
CA LEU A 82 2.39 -9.95 -9.95
C LEU A 82 2.97 -10.21 -11.35
N LYS A 83 3.21 -9.15 -12.12
CA LYS A 83 3.86 -9.28 -13.43
C LYS A 83 5.20 -10.02 -13.26
N ASN A 84 5.49 -10.94 -14.18
CA ASN A 84 6.64 -11.84 -14.18
C ASN A 84 6.65 -12.90 -13.05
N LEU A 85 5.72 -12.85 -12.11
CA LEU A 85 5.56 -13.85 -11.05
C LEU A 85 4.55 -14.94 -11.43
N VAL A 86 3.44 -14.55 -12.08
CA VAL A 86 2.34 -15.46 -12.45
C VAL A 86 2.71 -16.36 -13.62
N ASP A 87 2.36 -17.65 -13.48
CA ASP A 87 2.44 -18.62 -14.56
C ASP A 87 1.08 -18.81 -15.23
N LYS A 88 0.01 -18.59 -14.47
CA LYS A 88 -1.38 -18.73 -14.89
C LYS A 88 -2.23 -17.66 -14.20
N CYS A 89 -3.12 -17.02 -14.95
CA CYS A 89 -4.10 -16.07 -14.40
C CYS A 89 -5.52 -16.56 -14.71
N LEU A 90 -6.35 -16.62 -13.67
CA LEU A 90 -7.77 -16.99 -13.79
C LEU A 90 -8.61 -15.73 -13.64
N ILE A 91 -9.44 -15.44 -14.63
CA ILE A 91 -10.39 -14.34 -14.60
C ILE A 91 -11.74 -14.88 -14.11
N MET A 92 -12.21 -14.35 -12.99
CA MET A 92 -13.48 -14.71 -12.39
C MET A 92 -14.59 -13.76 -12.85
N LYS A 93 -15.75 -14.31 -13.18
CA LYS A 93 -16.96 -13.54 -13.48
C LYS A 93 -18.18 -14.31 -12.99
N ASP A 94 -19.09 -13.66 -12.28
CA ASP A 94 -20.34 -14.22 -11.79
C ASP A 94 -20.17 -15.57 -11.06
N GLY A 95 -19.12 -15.68 -10.22
CA GLY A 95 -18.78 -16.87 -9.45
C GLY A 95 -18.19 -18.04 -10.25
N LYS A 96 -17.83 -17.81 -11.52
CA LYS A 96 -17.25 -18.81 -12.41
C LYS A 96 -15.91 -18.35 -12.96
N ILE A 97 -15.07 -19.33 -13.36
CA ILE A 97 -13.87 -19.04 -14.15
C ILE A 97 -14.33 -18.72 -15.58
N ASP A 98 -14.22 -17.45 -15.96
CA ASP A 98 -14.59 -16.99 -17.31
C ASP A 98 -13.44 -17.26 -18.30
N ARG A 99 -12.20 -17.06 -17.87
CA ARG A 99 -11.02 -17.30 -18.70
C ARG A 99 -9.82 -17.77 -17.90
N GLU A 100 -8.97 -18.54 -18.58
CA GLU A 100 -7.65 -18.92 -18.13
C GLU A 100 -6.62 -18.34 -19.10
N LEU A 101 -5.67 -17.57 -18.59
CA LEU A 101 -4.58 -16.97 -19.33
C LEU A 101 -3.26 -17.60 -18.86
N LYS A 102 -2.45 -18.08 -19.81
CA LYS A 102 -1.09 -18.54 -19.55
C LYS A 102 -0.14 -17.35 -19.43
N LYS A 103 1.06 -17.57 -18.95
CA LYS A 103 2.08 -16.53 -18.77
C LYS A 103 2.25 -15.65 -20.01
N ASN A 104 2.41 -16.24 -21.18
CA ASN A 104 2.58 -15.49 -22.43
C ASN A 104 1.38 -14.61 -22.75
N ASP A 105 0.15 -15.08 -22.45
CA ASP A 105 -1.06 -14.28 -22.67
C ASP A 105 -1.09 -13.08 -21.72
N VAL A 106 -0.72 -13.28 -20.43
CA VAL A 106 -0.63 -12.22 -19.43
C VAL A 106 0.42 -11.16 -19.81
N ASP A 107 1.58 -11.59 -20.30
CA ASP A 107 2.67 -10.70 -20.71
C ASP A 107 2.30 -9.85 -21.93
N ASN A 108 1.43 -10.36 -22.80
CA ASN A 108 0.97 -9.72 -24.03
C ASN A 108 -0.36 -8.96 -23.90
N LEU A 109 -1.00 -8.96 -22.73
CA LEU A 109 -2.22 -8.19 -22.49
C LEU A 109 -2.02 -6.71 -22.87
N ASN A 110 -2.86 -6.23 -23.75
CA ASN A 110 -2.91 -4.83 -24.13
C ASN A 110 -3.99 -4.07 -23.35
N ASN A 111 -4.07 -2.76 -23.52
CA ASN A 111 -5.02 -1.91 -22.79
C ASN A 111 -6.49 -2.22 -23.14
N SER A 112 -6.80 -2.70 -24.35
CA SER A 112 -8.15 -3.09 -24.74
C SER A 112 -8.58 -4.36 -24.03
N ASP A 113 -7.69 -5.36 -23.90
CA ASP A 113 -7.95 -6.59 -23.17
C ASP A 113 -8.17 -6.32 -21.68
N ILE A 114 -7.31 -5.48 -21.07
CA ILE A 114 -7.43 -5.08 -19.65
C ILE A 114 -8.78 -4.43 -19.38
N ARG A 115 -9.25 -3.53 -20.28
CA ARG A 115 -10.57 -2.90 -20.18
C ARG A 115 -11.70 -3.91 -20.38
N ALA A 116 -11.60 -4.77 -21.40
CA ALA A 116 -12.62 -5.79 -21.70
C ALA A 116 -12.82 -6.76 -20.53
N TYR A 117 -11.73 -7.13 -19.86
CA TYR A 117 -11.75 -8.00 -18.68
C TYR A 117 -12.02 -7.24 -17.36
N LYS A 118 -12.16 -5.92 -17.41
CA LYS A 118 -12.30 -5.04 -16.22
C LYS A 118 -11.18 -5.21 -15.20
N LEU A 119 -9.99 -5.53 -15.66
CA LEU A 119 -8.81 -5.71 -14.82
C LEU A 119 -8.11 -4.38 -14.55
N ARG A 120 -7.37 -4.31 -13.46
CA ARG A 120 -6.36 -3.25 -13.25
C ARG A 120 -5.11 -3.57 -14.06
N THR A 121 -4.35 -2.53 -14.41
CA THR A 121 -3.16 -2.71 -15.24
C THR A 121 -2.06 -3.50 -14.56
N PHE A 122 -1.37 -4.35 -15.34
CA PHE A 122 -0.10 -4.98 -14.96
C PHE A 122 1.12 -4.07 -15.18
N LYS A 123 0.96 -2.91 -15.83
CA LYS A 123 2.05 -1.97 -16.13
C LYS A 123 1.66 -0.58 -15.68
N LEU A 124 2.30 -0.05 -14.64
CA LEU A 124 2.05 1.31 -14.14
C LEU A 124 2.40 2.38 -15.20
N SER A 125 3.37 2.11 -16.07
CA SER A 125 3.74 2.99 -17.20
C SER A 125 2.61 3.20 -18.23
N ASN A 126 1.59 2.34 -18.25
CA ASN A 126 0.46 2.45 -19.16
C ASN A 126 -0.62 3.42 -18.65
N ILE A 127 -0.48 3.94 -17.44
CA ILE A 127 -1.39 4.94 -16.87
C ILE A 127 -1.02 6.29 -17.46
N LYS A 128 -1.76 6.72 -18.49
CA LYS A 128 -1.66 8.10 -18.99
C LYS A 128 -2.49 9.00 -18.10
N TYR A 129 -1.86 9.98 -17.52
CA TYR A 129 -2.52 11.06 -16.79
C TYR A 129 -2.69 12.25 -17.76
N GLU A 130 -3.94 12.57 -18.09
CA GLU A 130 -4.25 13.82 -18.77
C GLU A 130 -4.39 14.90 -17.70
N ARG A 131 -3.39 15.78 -17.62
CA ARG A 131 -3.45 16.96 -16.79
C ARG A 131 -4.49 17.89 -17.44
N LYS A 132 -5.69 17.97 -16.87
CA LYS A 132 -6.56 19.10 -17.16
C LYS A 132 -5.93 20.31 -16.51
N ASP A 133 -5.59 21.31 -17.31
CA ASP A 133 -5.07 22.58 -16.81
C ASP A 133 -6.05 23.12 -15.77
N ASN A 134 -5.59 23.11 -14.53
CA ASN A 134 -6.39 23.57 -13.42
C ASN A 134 -6.42 25.09 -13.46
N LEU A 135 -7.59 25.62 -13.17
CA LEU A 135 -7.76 27.00 -12.75
C LEU A 135 -6.71 27.29 -11.66
N ILE A 136 -5.62 27.93 -12.04
CA ILE A 136 -4.66 28.48 -11.08
C ILE A 136 -5.39 29.64 -10.43
N VAL A 137 -5.98 29.40 -9.27
CA VAL A 137 -6.47 30.45 -8.41
C VAL A 137 -5.23 31.10 -7.78
N ASN A 138 -4.72 32.16 -8.39
CA ASN A 138 -3.71 33.01 -7.79
C ASN A 138 -4.35 33.77 -6.61
N LYS A 139 -4.48 33.11 -5.46
CA LYS A 139 -4.75 33.80 -4.21
C LYS A 139 -3.42 34.14 -3.52
N GLN A 140 -3.30 35.35 -3.03
CA GLN A 140 -2.12 35.81 -2.28
C GLN A 140 -2.02 35.18 -0.89
N ASN A 141 -3.13 34.68 -0.32
CA ASN A 141 -3.19 34.00 0.97
C ASN A 141 -3.82 32.62 0.84
N ALA A 142 -3.32 31.67 1.61
CA ALA A 142 -3.89 30.32 1.69
C ALA A 142 -5.20 30.34 2.51
N ASP A 143 -6.21 29.61 2.04
CA ASP A 143 -7.50 29.51 2.75
C ASP A 143 -7.40 28.59 4.00
N PHE A 144 -6.41 27.71 4.04
CA PHE A 144 -6.09 26.94 5.25
C PHE A 144 -4.58 26.79 5.43
N LYS A 145 -4.15 26.66 6.68
CA LYS A 145 -2.72 26.57 7.02
C LYS A 145 -2.50 25.71 8.25
N VAL A 146 -1.52 24.83 8.16
CA VAL A 146 -0.95 24.08 9.29
C VAL A 146 0.41 24.68 9.57
N GLU A 147 0.65 25.13 10.81
CA GLU A 147 1.91 25.75 11.21
C GLU A 147 2.54 25.03 12.38
N ASN A 148 3.81 24.64 12.21
CA ASN A 148 4.68 24.06 13.24
C ASN A 148 4.03 22.90 14.02
N LEU A 149 3.17 22.13 13.36
CA LEU A 149 2.35 21.12 13.98
C LEU A 149 3.18 19.90 14.38
N SER A 150 3.15 19.56 15.68
CA SER A 150 3.82 18.38 16.21
C SER A 150 2.86 17.56 17.04
N PHE A 151 3.04 16.23 16.97
CA PHE A 151 2.20 15.27 17.70
C PHE A 151 2.94 13.98 18.03
N SER A 152 2.64 13.42 19.18
CA SER A 152 3.05 12.06 19.58
C SER A 152 1.96 11.43 20.42
N TYR A 153 1.76 10.11 20.27
CA TYR A 153 0.82 9.34 21.10
C TYR A 153 1.37 9.10 22.50
N ASP A 154 2.68 8.93 22.62
CA ASP A 154 3.41 8.78 23.89
C ASP A 154 4.57 9.77 23.98
N VAL A 155 5.34 9.70 25.08
CA VAL A 155 6.44 10.64 25.34
C VAL A 155 7.67 10.35 24.45
N ASN A 156 7.84 9.10 24.02
CA ASN A 156 9.08 8.62 23.41
C ASN A 156 9.03 8.57 21.86
N HIS A 157 7.83 8.60 21.26
CA HIS A 157 7.67 8.41 19.82
C HIS A 157 6.95 9.60 19.18
N SER A 158 7.73 10.53 18.62
CA SER A 158 7.19 11.62 17.80
C SER A 158 6.65 11.05 16.48
N VAL A 159 5.38 11.37 16.18
CA VAL A 159 4.70 10.96 14.95
C VAL A 159 4.70 12.08 13.92
N LEU A 160 4.53 13.32 14.38
CA LEU A 160 4.61 14.52 13.55
C LEU A 160 5.58 15.49 14.23
N SER A 161 6.49 16.06 13.47
CA SER A 161 7.49 17.00 13.92
C SER A 161 7.52 18.22 13.02
N ASN A 162 7.09 19.37 13.55
CA ASN A 162 7.17 20.65 12.85
C ASN A 162 6.58 20.63 11.43
N CYS A 163 5.40 19.99 11.26
CA CYS A 163 4.73 19.88 9.98
C CYS A 163 4.12 21.22 9.58
N ASN A 164 4.36 21.62 8.34
CA ASN A 164 3.81 22.81 7.73
C ASN A 164 3.13 22.45 6.42
N LEU A 165 1.95 23.01 6.18
CA LEU A 165 1.14 22.77 4.99
C LEU A 165 0.21 23.97 4.80
N GLU A 166 0.01 24.38 3.56
CA GLU A 166 -0.99 25.38 3.20
C GLU A 166 -1.73 24.96 1.92
N GLY A 167 -2.91 25.52 1.72
CA GLY A 167 -3.70 25.25 0.52
C GLY A 167 -4.93 26.13 0.43
N ASN A 168 -5.67 26.02 -0.67
CA ASN A 168 -6.82 26.85 -0.97
C ASN A 168 -8.10 26.03 -1.08
N PHE A 169 -9.25 26.67 -0.84
CA PHE A 169 -10.54 26.02 -1.04
C PHE A 169 -10.72 25.62 -2.52
N GLY A 170 -11.26 24.42 -2.73
CA GLY A 170 -11.43 23.83 -4.06
C GLY A 170 -10.20 23.04 -4.55
N GLU A 171 -9.07 23.10 -3.85
CA GLU A 171 -7.91 22.27 -4.17
C GLU A 171 -8.07 20.85 -3.64
N THR A 172 -7.41 19.89 -4.32
CA THR A 172 -7.20 18.54 -3.81
C THR A 172 -5.75 18.38 -3.42
N VAL A 173 -5.47 18.31 -2.12
CA VAL A 173 -4.11 18.11 -1.60
C VAL A 173 -3.90 16.64 -1.28
N ALA A 174 -2.91 16.00 -1.92
CA ALA A 174 -2.57 14.60 -1.66
C ALA A 174 -1.42 14.52 -0.64
N ILE A 175 -1.69 13.89 0.52
CA ILE A 175 -0.67 13.57 1.52
C ILE A 175 -0.14 12.17 1.23
N VAL A 176 1.12 12.07 0.79
CA VAL A 176 1.76 10.82 0.37
C VAL A 176 2.94 10.46 1.28
N GLY A 177 3.30 9.19 1.34
CA GLY A 177 4.42 8.68 2.14
C GLY A 177 4.21 7.23 2.57
N HIS A 178 5.26 6.62 3.17
CA HIS A 178 5.20 5.25 3.67
C HIS A 178 4.22 5.09 4.83
N ASN A 179 3.81 3.84 5.08
CA ASN A 179 3.01 3.51 6.25
C ASN A 179 3.81 3.87 7.53
N GLY A 180 3.11 4.37 8.55
CA GLY A 180 3.75 4.86 9.77
C GLY A 180 4.20 6.34 9.74
N ASN A 181 4.26 7.01 8.59
CA ASN A 181 4.74 8.40 8.47
C ASN A 181 3.72 9.48 8.91
N GLY A 182 2.75 9.14 9.73
CA GLY A 182 1.86 10.13 10.36
C GLY A 182 0.74 10.68 9.47
N LYS A 183 0.55 10.20 8.22
CA LYS A 183 -0.51 10.70 7.31
C LYS A 183 -1.90 10.70 7.93
N THR A 184 -2.30 9.57 8.51
CA THR A 184 -3.58 9.42 9.20
C THR A 184 -3.68 10.30 10.44
N THR A 185 -2.57 10.47 11.16
CA THR A 185 -2.50 11.32 12.34
C THR A 185 -2.71 12.79 11.96
N LEU A 186 -2.03 13.25 10.90
CA LEU A 186 -2.23 14.60 10.37
C LEU A 186 -3.68 14.81 9.94
N GLY A 187 -4.27 13.88 9.19
CA GLY A 187 -5.67 13.94 8.80
C GLY A 187 -6.64 14.01 9.99
N LYS A 188 -6.38 13.21 11.06
CA LYS A 188 -7.19 13.24 12.28
C LYS A 188 -7.08 14.58 13.03
N ILE A 189 -5.90 15.21 13.02
CA ILE A 189 -5.73 16.53 13.66
C ILE A 189 -6.46 17.59 12.84
N MET A 190 -6.30 17.61 11.51
CA MET A 190 -6.99 18.55 10.63
C MET A 190 -8.51 18.40 10.67
N SER A 191 -9.02 17.20 10.93
CA SER A 191 -10.47 16.95 11.13
C SER A 191 -10.97 17.17 12.54
N GLY A 192 -10.12 17.62 13.48
CA GLY A 192 -10.48 17.87 14.88
C GLY A 192 -10.64 16.61 15.74
N LEU A 193 -10.36 15.42 15.20
CA LEU A 193 -10.45 14.15 15.96
C LEU A 193 -9.28 13.94 16.92
N LEU A 194 -8.17 14.63 16.71
CA LEU A 194 -7.00 14.63 17.60
C LEU A 194 -6.54 16.07 17.83
N LYS A 195 -6.10 16.36 19.05
CA LYS A 195 -5.51 17.66 19.40
C LYS A 195 -3.99 17.58 19.22
N ALA A 196 -3.41 18.52 18.47
CA ALA A 196 -1.95 18.65 18.36
C ALA A 196 -1.31 18.93 19.72
N ARG A 197 -0.07 18.50 19.93
CA ARG A 197 0.73 18.86 21.11
C ARG A 197 1.27 20.29 21.00
N SER A 198 1.69 20.69 19.80
CA SER A 198 2.10 22.05 19.50
C SER A 198 1.79 22.36 18.04
N GLY A 199 1.84 23.66 17.70
CA GLY A 199 1.44 24.14 16.39
C GLY A 199 -0.07 24.33 16.29
N GLN A 200 -0.52 24.83 15.15
CA GLN A 200 -1.92 25.20 14.94
C GLN A 200 -2.37 24.85 13.53
N PHE A 201 -3.67 24.66 13.39
CA PHE A 201 -4.35 24.52 12.12
C PHE A 201 -5.39 25.64 12.02
N PHE A 202 -5.25 26.45 10.99
CA PHE A 202 -6.12 27.60 10.71
C PHE A 202 -6.94 27.31 9.45
N ILE A 203 -8.16 27.78 9.46
CA ILE A 203 -9.03 27.86 8.29
C ILE A 203 -9.51 29.31 8.25
N GLU A 204 -9.22 30.02 7.15
CA GLU A 204 -9.78 31.31 6.89
C GLU A 204 -11.23 31.14 6.43
N GLY A 205 -12.18 31.64 7.21
CA GLY A 205 -13.60 31.60 6.95
C GLY A 205 -14.28 32.92 7.27
#